data_eabd59709e5abdbd777bf41aece3a879
#
_entry.id   eabd59709e5abdbd777bf41aece3a879
#
_cell.length_a   1.000
_cell.length_b   1.000
_cell.length_c   1.000
_cell.angle_alpha   90.00
_cell.angle_beta   90.00
_cell.angle_gamma   90.00
#
_symmetry.space_group_name_H-M   'P 1'
#
loop_
_entity.id
_entity.type
_entity.pdbx_description
1 polymer ?
#
loop_
_entity_poly.entity_id
_entity_poly.type
_entity_poly.pdbx_seq_one_letter_code
_entity_poly.pdbx_strand_id
1 'polypeptide(L)'
;AGAGSGTAVGGGAGAAAITASGGAAAGTNAAGGNAGTITVSNSGSGNIVLGALASQTGNALGTGTAGTAGSISVTNTSAGGNLTTAGITTTGGTKGHGGNVSLSALGAVSTGAAGNIATGGGTTITGNAGRNAGTVTLSGGSVSTGTGTITASGSAGLGASQAGGNAAAVSISATGAITTGAITSTSGNATGTGAGGA
;
A
#
# COMPACT_ATOMS: atom_id res chain seq x y z
N ALA A 1 -8.89 13.31 14.88
CA ALA A 1 -8.00 12.65 13.96
C ALA A 1 -7.97 13.44 12.65
N GLY A 2 -6.83 14.04 12.30
CA GLY A 2 -6.69 14.83 11.09
C GLY A 2 -6.29 13.93 9.91
N ALA A 3 -6.98 14.07 8.76
CA ALA A 3 -6.53 13.53 7.50
C ALA A 3 -5.41 14.45 6.96
N GLY A 4 -4.21 13.92 6.79
CA GLY A 4 -3.12 14.64 6.14
C GLY A 4 -3.16 14.39 4.64
N SER A 5 -3.26 15.43 3.83
CA SER A 5 -3.03 15.41 2.40
C SER A 5 -1.67 16.03 2.12
N GLY A 6 -0.76 15.29 1.53
CA GLY A 6 0.55 15.79 1.15
C GLY A 6 0.74 15.71 -0.35
N THR A 7 1.02 16.84 -0.98
CA THR A 7 1.48 16.90 -2.37
C THR A 7 2.97 17.27 -2.34
N ALA A 8 3.83 16.40 -2.85
CA ALA A 8 5.24 16.69 -2.98
C ALA A 8 5.63 16.76 -4.46
N VAL A 9 6.23 17.88 -4.85
CA VAL A 9 6.90 18.04 -6.15
C VAL A 9 8.39 18.07 -5.84
N GLY A 10 9.10 17.02 -6.23
CA GLY A 10 10.51 16.88 -5.90
C GLY A 10 11.40 16.80 -7.15
N GLY A 11 12.35 17.71 -7.25
CA GLY A 11 13.52 17.54 -8.09
C GLY A 11 14.75 17.79 -7.22
N GLY A 12 15.63 16.82 -7.08
CA GLY A 12 16.89 17.01 -6.39
C GLY A 12 17.34 15.85 -5.51
N ALA A 13 18.64 15.70 -5.35
CA ALA A 13 19.30 14.65 -4.62
C ALA A 13 18.91 14.60 -3.14
N GLY A 14 18.24 13.55 -2.74
CA GLY A 14 17.84 13.27 -1.38
C GLY A 14 16.44 12.68 -1.36
N ALA A 15 16.35 11.36 -1.41
CA ALA A 15 15.08 10.62 -1.43
C ALA A 15 14.32 10.82 -0.12
N ALA A 16 13.50 11.86 -0.03
CA ALA A 16 12.67 12.12 1.15
C ALA A 16 11.59 11.07 1.29
N ALA A 17 11.40 10.55 2.51
CA ALA A 17 10.25 9.72 2.84
C ALA A 17 8.99 10.59 2.96
N ILE A 18 7.86 10.06 2.48
CA ILE A 18 6.56 10.74 2.59
C ILE A 18 5.63 9.85 3.41
N THR A 19 5.08 10.41 4.49
CA THR A 19 4.14 9.69 5.35
C THR A 19 2.84 10.46 5.49
N ALA A 20 1.73 9.79 5.18
CA ALA A 20 0.37 10.32 5.32
C ALA A 20 -0.51 9.35 6.14
N SER A 21 0.07 8.72 7.15
CA SER A 21 -0.62 7.68 7.93
C SER A 21 -1.60 8.26 8.94
N GLY A 22 -2.67 7.51 9.21
CA GLY A 22 -3.65 7.84 10.24
C GLY A 22 -3.10 7.61 11.65
N GLY A 23 -3.51 8.46 12.59
CA GLY A 23 -3.14 8.33 14.00
C GLY A 23 -3.82 7.11 14.66
N ALA A 24 -3.09 6.45 15.58
CA ALA A 24 -3.66 5.37 16.37
C ALA A 24 -4.76 5.88 17.31
N ALA A 25 -5.75 5.01 17.61
CA ALA A 25 -6.77 5.29 18.59
C ALA A 25 -6.16 5.46 19.99
N ALA A 26 -6.73 6.38 20.77
CA ALA A 26 -6.42 6.56 22.18
C ALA A 26 -7.69 6.26 23.01
N GLY A 27 -7.58 5.39 23.99
CA GLY A 27 -8.70 4.95 24.84
C GLY A 27 -9.39 3.68 24.35
N THR A 28 -10.17 3.07 25.23
CA THR A 28 -10.96 1.86 24.96
C THR A 28 -12.04 2.13 23.91
N ASN A 29 -12.24 1.23 22.97
CA ASN A 29 -13.26 1.33 21.92
C ASN A 29 -13.16 2.55 21.00
N ALA A 30 -11.96 3.07 20.80
CA ALA A 30 -11.72 4.24 19.97
C ALA A 30 -11.41 3.86 18.52
N ALA A 31 -11.86 4.71 17.59
CA ALA A 31 -11.62 4.54 16.15
C ALA A 31 -10.17 4.90 15.77
N GLY A 32 -9.60 4.13 14.85
CA GLY A 32 -8.34 4.50 14.20
C GLY A 32 -8.53 5.68 13.23
N GLY A 33 -7.50 6.48 13.07
CA GLY A 33 -7.51 7.60 12.13
C GLY A 33 -7.41 7.14 10.67
N ASN A 34 -8.02 7.90 9.76
CA ASN A 34 -7.86 7.70 8.33
C ASN A 34 -6.45 8.10 7.87
N ALA A 35 -5.90 7.36 6.92
CA ALA A 35 -4.70 7.79 6.22
C ALA A 35 -5.03 8.80 5.11
N GLY A 36 -4.08 9.66 4.79
CA GLY A 36 -4.17 10.57 3.66
C GLY A 36 -3.69 9.90 2.37
N THR A 37 -4.10 10.43 1.22
CA THR A 37 -3.58 10.02 -0.09
C THR A 37 -2.24 10.70 -0.37
N ILE A 38 -1.28 9.94 -0.92
CA ILE A 38 -0.03 10.49 -1.45
C ILE A 38 -0.14 10.52 -2.97
N THR A 39 -0.05 11.71 -3.55
CA THR A 39 -0.01 11.88 -5.01
C THR A 39 1.23 12.68 -5.39
N VAL A 40 2.05 12.11 -6.26
CA VAL A 40 3.23 12.77 -6.82
C VAL A 40 3.17 12.68 -8.33
N SER A 41 3.35 13.78 -9.02
CA SER A 41 3.36 13.80 -10.49
C SER A 41 4.46 14.68 -11.04
N ASN A 42 5.05 14.25 -12.15
CA ASN A 42 5.97 15.03 -12.96
C ASN A 42 5.53 14.96 -14.43
N SER A 43 5.19 16.12 -15.00
CA SER A 43 4.86 16.27 -16.42
C SER A 43 5.92 17.09 -17.19
N GLY A 44 6.93 17.58 -16.49
CA GLY A 44 8.05 18.33 -17.09
C GLY A 44 9.12 17.40 -17.67
N SER A 45 10.38 17.67 -17.41
CA SER A 45 11.51 16.84 -17.79
C SER A 45 12.15 16.22 -16.54
N GLY A 46 12.70 15.01 -16.68
CA GLY A 46 13.53 14.40 -15.66
C GLY A 46 12.86 13.26 -14.88
N ASN A 47 13.55 12.84 -13.85
CA ASN A 47 13.19 11.69 -13.04
C ASN A 47 12.44 12.08 -11.76
N ILE A 48 11.63 11.17 -11.25
CA ILE A 48 11.11 11.23 -9.87
C ILE A 48 11.97 10.30 -9.01
N VAL A 49 12.53 10.83 -7.91
CA VAL A 49 13.28 10.04 -6.92
C VAL A 49 12.69 10.33 -5.53
N LEU A 50 12.14 9.30 -4.92
CA LEU A 50 11.48 9.37 -3.61
C LEU A 50 12.09 8.34 -2.65
N GLY A 51 12.05 8.62 -1.37
CA GLY A 51 12.33 7.65 -0.32
C GLY A 51 11.15 6.72 -0.09
N ALA A 52 11.01 6.23 1.14
CA ALA A 52 9.89 5.37 1.52
C ALA A 52 8.56 6.14 1.52
N LEU A 53 7.50 5.49 1.05
CA LEU A 53 6.15 6.04 1.02
C LEU A 53 5.26 5.26 1.98
N ALA A 54 4.56 5.94 2.89
CA ALA A 54 3.69 5.29 3.85
C ALA A 54 2.33 5.99 3.96
N SER A 55 1.25 5.23 3.79
CA SER A 55 -0.12 5.70 3.97
C SER A 55 -0.96 4.60 4.61
N GLN A 56 -0.77 4.39 5.91
CA GLN A 56 -1.38 3.33 6.70
C GLN A 56 -2.53 3.86 7.55
N THR A 57 -3.58 3.08 7.77
CA THR A 57 -4.61 3.46 8.73
C THR A 57 -4.07 3.45 10.15
N GLY A 58 -4.63 4.28 11.01
CA GLY A 58 -4.42 4.16 12.45
C GLY A 58 -5.05 2.89 13.01
N ASN A 59 -4.48 2.38 14.09
CA ASN A 59 -5.01 1.23 14.80
C ASN A 59 -6.32 1.59 15.53
N ALA A 60 -7.34 0.75 15.39
CA ALA A 60 -8.55 0.83 16.20
C ALA A 60 -8.42 -0.03 17.45
N LEU A 61 -9.10 0.35 18.54
CA LEU A 61 -9.10 -0.38 19.81
C LEU A 61 -10.51 -0.86 20.17
N GLY A 62 -10.59 -2.03 20.80
CA GLY A 62 -11.85 -2.61 21.27
C GLY A 62 -12.92 -2.69 20.18
N THR A 63 -14.09 -2.09 20.39
CA THR A 63 -15.20 -2.02 19.43
C THR A 63 -15.04 -0.87 18.40
N GLY A 64 -14.02 -0.04 18.52
CA GLY A 64 -13.77 1.06 17.61
C GLY A 64 -13.62 0.61 16.15
N THR A 65 -13.98 1.48 15.22
CA THR A 65 -13.89 1.23 13.78
C THR A 65 -12.47 1.52 13.26
N ALA A 66 -12.05 0.78 12.25
CA ALA A 66 -10.81 1.11 11.55
C ALA A 66 -10.92 2.43 10.79
N GLY A 67 -9.78 3.10 10.62
CA GLY A 67 -9.65 4.15 9.64
C GLY A 67 -9.63 3.58 8.20
N THR A 68 -9.76 4.44 7.22
CA THR A 68 -9.61 4.11 5.80
C THR A 68 -8.14 4.26 5.41
N ALA A 69 -7.58 3.26 4.71
CA ALA A 69 -6.24 3.38 4.15
C ALA A 69 -6.23 4.40 3.00
N GLY A 70 -5.17 5.18 2.93
CA GLY A 70 -4.94 6.09 1.81
C GLY A 70 -4.31 5.35 0.63
N SER A 71 -4.47 5.91 -0.57
CA SER A 71 -3.82 5.40 -1.77
C SER A 71 -2.52 6.16 -2.03
N ILE A 72 -1.57 5.48 -2.68
CA ILE A 72 -0.33 6.09 -3.16
C ILE A 72 -0.33 6.05 -4.69
N SER A 73 -0.21 7.21 -5.32
CA SER A 73 -0.12 7.35 -6.76
C SER A 73 1.10 8.19 -7.14
N VAL A 74 2.02 7.62 -7.90
CA VAL A 74 3.19 8.34 -8.41
C VAL A 74 3.25 8.19 -9.91
N THR A 75 3.24 9.31 -10.64
CA THR A 75 3.20 9.32 -12.10
C THR A 75 4.29 10.22 -12.68
N ASN A 76 5.13 9.67 -13.54
CA ASN A 76 6.11 10.43 -14.32
C ASN A 76 5.80 10.33 -15.81
N THR A 77 5.27 11.40 -16.39
CA THR A 77 4.93 11.48 -17.82
C THR A 77 6.01 12.16 -18.66
N SER A 78 7.17 12.48 -18.08
CA SER A 78 8.29 13.01 -18.84
C SER A 78 8.86 11.97 -19.81
N ALA A 79 9.20 12.38 -21.03
CA ALA A 79 9.78 11.50 -22.03
C ALA A 79 11.07 10.85 -21.51
N GLY A 80 11.10 9.53 -21.43
CA GLY A 80 12.21 8.75 -20.86
C GLY A 80 12.42 8.93 -19.34
N GLY A 81 11.55 9.67 -18.66
CA GLY A 81 11.65 9.94 -17.23
C GLY A 81 11.42 8.69 -16.38
N ASN A 82 12.36 8.39 -15.48
CA ASN A 82 12.29 7.27 -14.56
C ASN A 82 11.58 7.65 -13.27
N LEU A 83 11.04 6.64 -12.60
CA LEU A 83 10.48 6.74 -11.25
C LEU A 83 11.23 5.78 -10.35
N THR A 84 11.83 6.30 -9.29
CA THR A 84 12.50 5.49 -8.26
C THR A 84 11.91 5.82 -6.90
N THR A 85 11.52 4.78 -6.16
CA THR A 85 11.11 4.89 -4.75
C THR A 85 11.91 3.89 -3.91
N ALA A 86 11.86 4.03 -2.59
CA ALA A 86 12.21 2.94 -1.69
C ALA A 86 10.98 2.07 -1.40
N GLY A 87 10.86 1.47 -0.22
CA GLY A 87 9.70 0.66 0.16
C GLY A 87 8.41 1.46 0.21
N ILE A 88 7.29 0.80 -0.10
CA ILE A 88 5.94 1.40 -0.10
C ILE A 88 5.05 0.60 0.82
N THR A 89 4.34 1.28 1.73
CA THR A 89 3.45 0.64 2.69
C THR A 89 2.10 1.35 2.76
N THR A 90 1.04 0.64 2.39
CA THR A 90 -0.35 1.08 2.54
C THR A 90 -1.17 0.04 3.29
N THR A 91 -0.53 -0.73 4.17
CA THR A 91 -1.22 -1.76 4.95
C THR A 91 -2.26 -1.16 5.90
N GLY A 92 -3.33 -1.89 6.14
CA GLY A 92 -4.27 -1.53 7.18
C GLY A 92 -3.62 -1.59 8.57
N GLY A 93 -3.99 -0.67 9.46
CA GLY A 93 -3.79 -0.84 10.89
C GLY A 93 -4.76 -1.88 11.45
N THR A 94 -4.86 -2.02 12.78
CA THR A 94 -5.82 -2.94 13.40
C THR A 94 -7.24 -2.69 12.89
N LYS A 95 -7.88 -3.71 12.34
CA LYS A 95 -9.18 -3.71 11.66
C LYS A 95 -9.25 -2.90 10.35
N GLY A 96 -8.14 -2.35 9.85
CA GLY A 96 -8.11 -1.53 8.62
C GLY A 96 -7.91 -2.38 7.37
N HIS A 97 -8.49 -1.95 6.26
CA HIS A 97 -8.17 -2.47 4.93
C HIS A 97 -6.89 -1.86 4.40
N GLY A 98 -6.21 -2.54 3.49
CA GLY A 98 -5.05 -2.00 2.77
C GLY A 98 -5.47 -0.95 1.73
N GLY A 99 -4.57 -0.02 1.44
CA GLY A 99 -4.75 1.00 0.40
C GLY A 99 -4.07 0.62 -0.91
N ASN A 100 -4.47 1.26 -2.00
CA ASN A 100 -3.95 0.97 -3.33
C ASN A 100 -2.62 1.66 -3.60
N VAL A 101 -1.78 1.03 -4.41
CA VAL A 101 -0.51 1.58 -4.92
C VAL A 101 -0.55 1.61 -6.44
N SER A 102 -0.23 2.76 -7.03
CA SER A 102 -0.08 2.92 -8.47
C SER A 102 1.20 3.69 -8.77
N LEU A 103 2.15 3.06 -9.46
CA LEU A 103 3.37 3.67 -9.95
C LEU A 103 3.40 3.61 -11.46
N SER A 104 3.61 4.74 -12.12
CA SER A 104 3.66 4.82 -13.58
C SER A 104 4.77 5.75 -14.05
N ALA A 105 5.54 5.32 -15.06
CA ALA A 105 6.54 6.15 -15.73
C ALA A 105 6.65 5.79 -17.21
N LEU A 106 7.04 6.75 -18.06
CA LEU A 106 7.39 6.44 -19.45
C LEU A 106 8.76 5.73 -19.56
N GLY A 107 9.68 6.01 -18.62
CA GLY A 107 10.94 5.29 -18.45
C GLY A 107 10.80 4.12 -17.46
N ALA A 108 11.84 3.85 -16.71
CA ALA A 108 11.87 2.76 -15.72
C ALA A 108 11.09 3.12 -14.45
N VAL A 109 10.38 2.14 -13.90
CA VAL A 109 9.84 2.14 -12.52
C VAL A 109 10.71 1.24 -11.65
N SER A 110 11.24 1.77 -10.56
CA SER A 110 12.07 1.01 -9.61
C SER A 110 11.69 1.31 -8.17
N THR A 111 11.61 0.28 -7.33
CA THR A 111 11.50 0.46 -5.87
C THR A 111 12.83 0.25 -5.14
N GLY A 112 13.95 0.37 -5.89
CA GLY A 112 15.28 0.13 -5.34
C GLY A 112 15.62 -1.36 -5.20
N ALA A 113 16.82 -1.66 -4.69
CA ALA A 113 17.35 -3.02 -4.67
C ALA A 113 16.56 -3.99 -3.75
N ALA A 114 15.90 -3.47 -2.71
CA ALA A 114 15.14 -4.25 -1.73
C ALA A 114 13.85 -3.52 -1.30
N GLY A 115 13.28 -2.71 -2.19
CA GLY A 115 12.08 -1.93 -1.89
C GLY A 115 10.81 -2.78 -1.92
N ASN A 116 10.31 -3.15 -0.74
CA ASN A 116 9.07 -3.90 -0.62
C ASN A 116 7.84 -3.02 -0.89
N ILE A 117 6.81 -3.62 -1.49
CA ILE A 117 5.47 -3.01 -1.60
C ILE A 117 4.51 -3.84 -0.76
N ALA A 118 3.88 -3.21 0.23
CA ALA A 118 2.94 -3.87 1.12
C ALA A 118 1.59 -3.13 1.14
N THR A 119 0.54 -3.79 0.66
CA THR A 119 -0.84 -3.27 0.62
C THR A 119 -1.80 -4.18 1.38
N GLY A 120 -1.30 -5.04 2.25
CA GLY A 120 -2.09 -6.07 2.94
C GLY A 120 -3.19 -5.51 3.85
N GLY A 121 -4.20 -6.32 4.10
CA GLY A 121 -5.18 -6.08 5.16
C GLY A 121 -4.50 -6.05 6.52
N GLY A 122 -4.97 -5.18 7.41
CA GLY A 122 -4.42 -5.02 8.75
C GLY A 122 -4.77 -6.18 9.69
N THR A 123 -4.23 -6.13 10.88
CA THR A 123 -4.48 -7.15 11.91
C THR A 123 -5.95 -7.19 12.30
N THR A 124 -6.46 -8.40 12.51
CA THR A 124 -7.84 -8.64 12.93
C THR A 124 -7.85 -8.91 14.44
N ILE A 125 -8.90 -8.51 15.12
CA ILE A 125 -9.16 -8.87 16.53
C ILE A 125 -10.30 -9.88 16.63
N THR A 126 -10.36 -10.62 17.73
CA THR A 126 -11.39 -11.64 17.96
C THR A 126 -12.80 -11.09 17.74
N GLY A 127 -13.62 -11.86 17.04
CA GLY A 127 -15.01 -11.49 16.69
C GLY A 127 -15.12 -10.63 15.42
N ASN A 128 -14.04 -10.46 14.66
CA ASN A 128 -14.06 -9.66 13.44
C ASN A 128 -13.62 -10.47 12.19
N ALA A 129 -14.24 -10.12 11.06
CA ALA A 129 -13.82 -10.61 9.76
C ALA A 129 -12.43 -10.07 9.39
N GLY A 130 -11.70 -10.83 8.59
CA GLY A 130 -10.43 -10.43 7.98
C GLY A 130 -10.57 -9.17 7.13
N ARG A 131 -9.45 -8.52 6.86
CA ARG A 131 -9.39 -7.24 6.15
C ARG A 131 -8.81 -7.43 4.77
N ASN A 132 -9.39 -6.76 3.80
CA ASN A 132 -8.96 -6.85 2.41
C ASN A 132 -7.64 -6.12 2.18
N ALA A 133 -6.84 -6.64 1.26
CA ALA A 133 -5.68 -5.93 0.73
C ALA A 133 -6.10 -4.82 -0.26
N GLY A 134 -5.17 -3.91 -0.53
CA GLY A 134 -5.26 -2.96 -1.64
C GLY A 134 -4.51 -3.47 -2.87
N THR A 135 -4.87 -2.98 -4.04
CA THR A 135 -4.25 -3.34 -5.33
C THR A 135 -2.86 -2.73 -5.50
N VAL A 136 -2.03 -3.40 -6.30
CA VAL A 136 -0.73 -2.88 -6.76
C VAL A 136 -0.72 -2.80 -8.26
N THR A 137 -0.44 -1.63 -8.82
CA THR A 137 -0.27 -1.42 -10.26
C THR A 137 1.06 -0.76 -10.54
N LEU A 138 1.92 -1.42 -11.31
CA LEU A 138 3.21 -0.91 -11.75
C LEU A 138 3.23 -0.87 -13.28
N SER A 139 3.58 0.28 -13.87
CA SER A 139 3.61 0.44 -15.33
C SER A 139 4.81 1.29 -15.75
N GLY A 140 5.63 0.80 -16.70
CA GLY A 140 6.82 1.53 -17.13
C GLY A 140 7.45 1.03 -18.42
N GLY A 141 8.48 1.73 -18.88
CA GLY A 141 9.39 1.23 -19.93
C GLY A 141 10.09 -0.06 -19.48
N SER A 142 10.49 -0.12 -18.21
CA SER A 142 10.86 -1.34 -17.49
C SER A 142 10.35 -1.25 -16.04
N VAL A 143 10.22 -2.39 -15.37
CA VAL A 143 9.80 -2.44 -13.96
C VAL A 143 10.75 -3.31 -13.16
N SER A 144 11.27 -2.77 -12.04
CA SER A 144 12.16 -3.52 -11.14
C SER A 144 11.80 -3.27 -9.68
N THR A 145 11.56 -4.33 -8.93
CA THR A 145 11.55 -4.29 -7.46
C THR A 145 12.82 -4.91 -6.85
N GLY A 146 13.80 -5.25 -7.69
CA GLY A 146 15.02 -5.93 -7.24
C GLY A 146 14.68 -7.24 -6.50
N THR A 147 15.19 -7.40 -5.29
CA THR A 147 14.84 -8.51 -4.39
C THR A 147 13.64 -8.19 -3.50
N GLY A 148 13.08 -6.98 -3.58
CA GLY A 148 11.94 -6.55 -2.79
C GLY A 148 10.67 -7.35 -3.10
N THR A 149 9.90 -7.66 -2.07
CA THR A 149 8.65 -8.41 -2.19
C THR A 149 7.45 -7.52 -2.44
N ILE A 150 6.45 -8.03 -3.17
CA ILE A 150 5.14 -7.39 -3.31
C ILE A 150 4.13 -8.24 -2.53
N THR A 151 3.47 -7.65 -1.54
CA THR A 151 2.48 -8.34 -0.71
C THR A 151 1.14 -7.61 -0.77
N ALA A 152 0.12 -8.29 -1.30
CA ALA A 152 -1.25 -7.79 -1.42
C ALA A 152 -2.25 -8.81 -0.83
N SER A 153 -2.00 -9.25 0.40
CA SER A 153 -2.75 -10.35 1.03
C SER A 153 -3.80 -9.84 1.99
N GLY A 154 -4.97 -10.48 1.98
CA GLY A 154 -6.00 -10.27 2.99
C GLY A 154 -5.58 -10.88 4.34
N SER A 155 -6.11 -10.37 5.44
CA SER A 155 -5.87 -10.94 6.77
C SER A 155 -6.92 -11.99 7.15
N ALA A 156 -6.56 -12.90 8.06
CA ALA A 156 -7.48 -13.90 8.57
C ALA A 156 -8.62 -13.28 9.38
N GLY A 157 -9.80 -13.89 9.34
CA GLY A 157 -10.85 -13.67 10.31
C GLY A 157 -10.48 -14.28 11.66
N LEU A 158 -10.90 -13.69 12.77
CA LEU A 158 -10.63 -14.19 14.12
C LEU A 158 -11.92 -14.30 14.94
N GLY A 159 -12.16 -15.48 15.49
CA GLY A 159 -13.35 -15.81 16.29
C GLY A 159 -14.28 -16.79 15.58
N ALA A 160 -15.42 -17.10 16.17
CA ALA A 160 -16.37 -18.06 15.60
C ALA A 160 -17.00 -17.49 14.31
N SER A 161 -16.96 -18.26 13.23
CA SER A 161 -17.66 -17.99 11.96
C SER A 161 -17.30 -16.63 11.30
N GLN A 162 -16.05 -16.19 11.38
CA GLN A 162 -15.58 -14.96 10.74
C GLN A 162 -14.99 -15.23 9.36
N ALA A 163 -15.39 -14.41 8.38
CA ALA A 163 -14.85 -14.47 7.04
C ALA A 163 -13.38 -14.02 6.99
N GLY A 164 -12.58 -14.58 6.07
CA GLY A 164 -11.26 -14.07 5.73
C GLY A 164 -11.35 -12.78 4.89
N GLY A 165 -10.31 -11.97 4.90
CA GLY A 165 -10.18 -10.81 4.02
C GLY A 165 -9.75 -11.22 2.61
N ASN A 166 -10.17 -10.47 1.60
CA ASN A 166 -9.81 -10.75 0.22
C ASN A 166 -8.37 -10.36 -0.09
N ALA A 167 -7.70 -11.15 -0.91
CA ALA A 167 -6.49 -10.72 -1.61
C ALA A 167 -6.81 -9.60 -2.61
N ALA A 168 -5.78 -8.92 -3.09
CA ALA A 168 -5.96 -7.92 -4.13
C ALA A 168 -5.05 -8.18 -5.34
N ALA A 169 -5.44 -7.68 -6.49
CA ALA A 169 -4.69 -7.85 -7.72
C ALA A 169 -3.33 -7.13 -7.67
N VAL A 170 -2.31 -7.80 -8.19
CA VAL A 170 -1.01 -7.21 -8.52
C VAL A 170 -0.89 -7.21 -10.04
N SER A 171 -0.81 -6.03 -10.64
CA SER A 171 -0.67 -5.83 -12.08
C SER A 171 0.66 -5.15 -12.38
N ILE A 172 1.47 -5.77 -13.22
CA ILE A 172 2.76 -5.23 -13.62
C ILE A 172 2.84 -5.26 -15.13
N SER A 173 3.11 -4.11 -15.75
CA SER A 173 3.25 -3.98 -17.18
C SER A 173 4.51 -3.19 -17.54
N ALA A 174 5.24 -3.65 -18.55
CA ALA A 174 6.38 -2.93 -19.10
C ALA A 174 6.52 -3.21 -20.60
N THR A 175 7.10 -2.26 -21.34
CA THR A 175 7.49 -2.48 -22.73
C THR A 175 8.84 -3.20 -22.85
N GLY A 176 9.64 -3.18 -21.80
CA GLY A 176 10.92 -3.86 -21.66
C GLY A 176 10.94 -4.87 -20.52
N ALA A 177 12.06 -4.97 -19.82
CA ALA A 177 12.27 -5.97 -18.78
C ALA A 177 11.38 -5.76 -17.53
N ILE A 178 10.91 -6.88 -16.96
CA ILE A 178 10.27 -6.94 -15.63
C ILE A 178 11.15 -7.82 -14.75
N THR A 179 11.61 -7.27 -13.61
CA THR A 179 12.36 -7.98 -12.59
C THR A 179 11.73 -7.74 -11.23
N THR A 180 11.23 -8.78 -10.59
CA THR A 180 10.62 -8.68 -9.26
C THR A 180 11.17 -9.74 -8.32
N GLY A 181 11.17 -9.45 -7.02
CA GLY A 181 11.26 -10.48 -6.01
C GLY A 181 9.94 -11.25 -5.89
N ALA A 182 9.70 -11.90 -4.77
CA ALA A 182 8.48 -12.67 -4.57
C ALA A 182 7.22 -11.79 -4.60
N ILE A 183 6.17 -12.32 -5.25
CA ILE A 183 4.83 -11.69 -5.26
C ILE A 183 3.90 -12.60 -4.47
N THR A 184 3.26 -12.06 -3.44
CA THR A 184 2.29 -12.76 -2.59
C THR A 184 0.97 -12.02 -2.60
N SER A 185 -0.07 -12.68 -3.09
CA SER A 185 -1.45 -12.20 -3.06
C SER A 185 -2.33 -13.36 -2.64
N THR A 186 -2.57 -13.48 -1.34
CA THR A 186 -3.35 -14.57 -0.74
C THR A 186 -4.51 -14.02 0.05
N SER A 187 -5.64 -14.69 -0.04
CA SER A 187 -6.78 -14.36 0.83
C SER A 187 -6.52 -14.80 2.27
N GLY A 188 -7.17 -14.14 3.19
CA GLY A 188 -7.14 -14.51 4.60
C GLY A 188 -7.97 -15.77 4.87
N ASN A 189 -7.55 -16.55 5.85
CA ASN A 189 -8.30 -17.72 6.29
C ASN A 189 -9.60 -17.31 7.01
N ALA A 190 -10.67 -18.05 6.75
CA ALA A 190 -11.89 -17.99 7.55
C ALA A 190 -11.75 -18.83 8.83
N THR A 191 -12.61 -18.57 9.79
CA THR A 191 -12.72 -19.36 11.02
C THR A 191 -14.14 -19.95 11.15
N GLY A 192 -14.23 -21.16 11.69
CA GLY A 192 -15.50 -21.84 11.86
C GLY A 192 -16.25 -22.03 10.52
N THR A 193 -17.50 -21.57 10.44
CA THR A 193 -18.33 -21.60 9.23
C THR A 193 -18.21 -20.29 8.39
N GLY A 194 -17.27 -19.42 8.72
CA GLY A 194 -17.02 -18.21 7.94
C GLY A 194 -16.55 -18.52 6.52
N ALA A 195 -16.87 -17.65 5.55
CA ALA A 195 -16.36 -17.77 4.19
C ALA A 195 -14.88 -17.40 4.11
N GLY A 196 -14.08 -18.14 3.34
CA GLY A 196 -12.72 -17.73 3.00
C GLY A 196 -12.75 -16.40 2.22
N GLY A 197 -11.65 -15.66 2.26
CA GLY A 197 -11.47 -14.50 1.37
C GLY A 197 -11.31 -14.96 -0.09
N ALA A 198 -11.67 -14.10 -1.01
CA ALA A 198 -11.45 -14.28 -2.45
C ALA A 198 -10.09 -13.70 -2.89
#